data_ba36832ada22146cf8037251b167492c
#
_entry.id   ba36832ada22146cf8037251b167492c
#
_cell.length_a   1.000
_cell.length_b   1.000
_cell.length_c   1.000
_cell.angle_alpha   90.00
_cell.angle_beta   90.00
_cell.angle_gamma   90.00
#
_symmetry.space_group_name_H-M   'P 1'
#
loop_
_entity.id
_entity.type
_entity.pdbx_description
1 polymer ?
#
loop_
_entity_poly.entity_id
_entity_poly.type
_entity_poly.pdbx_seq_one_letter_code
_entity_poly.pdbx_strand_id
1 'polypeptide(L)' 'MVREKVEAALAGIRVPLQADGGDVELIDVAEGVVKVRLLGACGGCPMATMTLKNGIERILKQEVPEVKEVVAVD' A
#
# COMPACT_ATOMS: atom_id res chain seq x y z
N MET A 1 -8.10 -15.32 -4.11
CA MET A 1 -8.24 -14.20 -5.03
C MET A 1 -7.19 -13.14 -4.75
N VAL A 2 -6.81 -12.37 -5.76
CA VAL A 2 -5.74 -11.38 -5.63
C VAL A 2 -6.05 -10.35 -4.55
N ARG A 3 -7.27 -9.85 -4.50
CA ARG A 3 -7.65 -8.85 -3.51
C ARG A 3 -7.43 -9.32 -2.07
N GLU A 4 -7.81 -10.55 -1.78
CA GLU A 4 -7.62 -11.11 -0.44
C GLU A 4 -6.15 -11.20 -0.07
N LYS A 5 -5.31 -11.60 -1.03
CA LYS A 5 -3.87 -11.67 -0.82
C LYS A 5 -3.29 -10.27 -0.58
N VAL A 6 -3.74 -9.28 -1.34
CA VAL A 6 -3.32 -7.89 -1.18
C VAL A 6 -3.73 -7.36 0.20
N GLU A 7 -4.95 -7.63 0.62
CA GLU A 7 -5.43 -7.20 1.94
C GLU A 7 -4.59 -7.82 3.05
N ALA A 8 -4.26 -9.09 2.94
CA ALA A 8 -3.43 -9.76 3.94
C ALA A 8 -2.02 -9.17 3.99
N ALA A 9 -1.44 -8.89 2.83
CA ALA A 9 -0.12 -8.27 2.76
C ALA A 9 -0.14 -6.84 3.33
N LEU A 10 -1.18 -6.08 3.00
CA LEU A 10 -1.34 -4.72 3.53
C LEU A 10 -1.50 -4.71 5.05
N ALA A 11 -2.20 -5.70 5.60
CA ALA A 11 -2.37 -5.80 7.05
C ALA A 11 -1.02 -5.85 7.76
N GLY A 12 -0.04 -6.57 7.20
CA GLY A 12 1.30 -6.62 7.73
C GLY A 12 2.05 -5.29 7.61
N ILE A 13 1.78 -4.56 6.53
CA ILE A 13 2.40 -3.26 6.29
C ILE A 13 1.81 -2.20 7.24
N ARG A 14 0.52 -2.29 7.53
CA ARG A 14 -0.16 -1.30 8.36
C ARG A 14 0.40 -1.21 9.78
N VAL A 15 0.83 -2.33 10.34
CA VAL A 15 1.33 -2.36 11.73
C VAL A 15 2.49 -1.37 11.92
N PRO A 16 3.58 -1.41 11.13
CA PRO A 16 4.65 -0.43 11.31
C PRO A 16 4.23 0.98 10.94
N LEU A 17 3.33 1.16 9.97
CA LEU A 17 2.85 2.48 9.61
C LEU A 17 2.04 3.10 10.74
N GLN A 18 1.19 2.34 11.38
CA GLN A 18 0.38 2.83 12.51
C GLN A 18 1.27 3.22 13.68
N ALA A 19 2.37 2.49 13.89
CA ALA A 19 3.34 2.82 14.94
C ALA A 19 3.97 4.20 14.69
N ASP A 20 4.11 4.60 13.42
CA ASP A 20 4.67 5.91 13.05
C ASP A 20 3.60 6.99 12.92
N GLY A 21 2.36 6.68 13.29
CA GLY A 21 1.27 7.64 13.21
C GLY A 21 0.58 7.72 11.86
N GLY A 22 0.90 6.81 10.93
CA GLY A 22 0.27 6.73 9.62
C GLY A 22 -0.55 5.48 9.45
N ASP A 23 -1.11 5.30 8.27
CA ASP A 23 -1.87 4.10 7.92
C ASP A 23 -1.99 4.02 6.39
N VAL A 24 -2.45 2.89 5.90
CA VAL A 24 -2.73 2.69 4.48
C VAL A 24 -4.07 1.97 4.35
N GLU A 25 -4.87 2.43 3.40
CA GLU A 25 -6.18 1.85 3.14
C GLU A 25 -6.22 1.31 1.72
N LEU A 26 -6.75 0.10 1.56
CA LEU A 26 -6.96 -0.47 0.23
C LEU A 26 -8.23 0.13 -0.38
N ILE A 27 -8.08 0.78 -1.51
CA ILE A 27 -9.21 1.39 -2.22
C ILE A 27 -9.75 0.44 -3.27
N ASP A 28 -8.87 -0.13 -4.11
CA ASP A 28 -9.31 -1.01 -5.19
C ASP A 28 -8.14 -1.87 -5.66
N VAL A 29 -8.48 -2.97 -6.30
CA VAL A 29 -7.53 -3.84 -6.99
C VAL A 29 -8.16 -4.23 -8.31
N ALA A 30 -7.51 -3.87 -9.40
CA ALA A 30 -8.01 -4.18 -10.74
C ALA A 30 -6.83 -4.45 -11.68
N GLU A 31 -6.86 -5.59 -12.37
CA GLU A 31 -5.87 -5.94 -13.37
C GLU A 31 -4.41 -5.81 -12.90
N GLY A 32 -4.17 -6.19 -11.65
CA GLY A 32 -2.83 -6.10 -11.06
C GLY A 32 -2.45 -4.72 -10.57
N VAL A 33 -3.31 -3.72 -10.72
CA VAL A 33 -3.10 -2.38 -10.19
C VAL A 33 -3.78 -2.28 -8.83
N VAL A 34 -3.00 -1.96 -7.81
CA VAL A 34 -3.49 -1.80 -6.44
C VAL A 34 -3.59 -0.32 -6.13
N LYS A 35 -4.79 0.15 -5.82
CA LYS A 35 -5.01 1.53 -5.42
C LYS A 35 -5.08 1.60 -3.91
N VAL A 36 -4.22 2.40 -3.33
CA VAL A 36 -4.16 2.58 -1.88
C VAL A 36 -4.25 4.05 -1.52
N ARG A 37 -4.70 4.32 -0.31
CA ARG A 37 -4.78 5.66 0.22
C ARG A 37 -3.91 5.73 1.46
N LEU A 38 -2.99 6.67 1.47
CA LEU A 38 -2.11 6.88 2.62
C LEU A 38 -2.75 7.89 3.57
N LEU A 39 -2.74 7.56 4.84
CA LEU A 39 -3.42 8.33 5.88
C LEU A 39 -2.43 8.77 6.96
N GLY A 40 -2.78 9.80 7.69
CA GLY A 40 -1.98 10.29 8.81
C GLY A 40 -0.71 10.98 8.37
N ALA A 41 0.34 10.82 9.15
CA ALA A 41 1.62 11.48 8.91
C ALA A 41 2.22 11.15 7.54
N CYS A 42 1.90 9.98 7.01
CA CYS A 42 2.43 9.51 5.72
C CYS A 42 1.81 10.23 4.53
N GLY A 43 0.64 10.82 4.70
CA GLY A 43 -0.06 11.51 3.63
C GLY A 43 0.33 12.97 3.46
N GLY A 44 1.12 13.52 4.39
CA GLY A 44 1.40 14.94 4.42
C GLY A 44 2.66 15.40 3.68
N CYS A 45 3.52 14.46 3.30
CA CYS A 45 4.80 14.80 2.66
C CYS A 45 4.93 14.06 1.32
N PRO A 46 5.05 14.77 0.20
CA PRO A 46 5.14 14.12 -1.11
C PRO A 46 6.30 13.12 -1.23
N MET A 47 7.45 13.46 -0.70
CA MET A 47 8.60 12.55 -0.76
C MET A 47 8.40 11.30 0.08
N ALA A 48 7.85 11.47 1.29
CA ALA A 48 7.54 10.34 2.15
C ALA A 48 6.47 9.45 1.52
N THR A 49 5.47 10.06 0.87
CA THR A 49 4.42 9.33 0.16
C THR A 49 5.00 8.47 -0.95
N MET A 50 5.92 9.02 -1.75
CA MET A 50 6.56 8.28 -2.83
C MET A 50 7.40 7.12 -2.29
N THR A 51 8.15 7.35 -1.24
CA THR A 51 8.99 6.32 -0.61
C THR A 51 8.13 5.19 -0.08
N LEU A 52 7.04 5.52 0.61
CA LEU A 52 6.11 4.54 1.13
C LEU A 52 5.43 3.76 0.02
N LYS A 53 4.98 4.46 -1.01
CA LYS A 53 4.35 3.81 -2.16
C LYS A 53 5.29 2.79 -2.79
N ASN A 54 6.55 3.17 -3.00
CA ASN A 54 7.54 2.27 -3.59
C ASN A 54 7.83 1.07 -2.69
N GLY A 55 7.91 1.29 -1.38
CA GLY A 55 8.08 0.21 -0.42
C GLY A 55 6.91 -0.74 -0.39
N ILE A 56 5.70 -0.20 -0.39
CA ILE A 56 4.46 -1.00 -0.42
C ILE A 56 4.40 -1.81 -1.72
N GLU A 57 4.69 -1.17 -2.85
CA GLU A 57 4.70 -1.83 -4.14
C GLU A 57 5.66 -3.01 -4.16
N ARG A 58 6.86 -2.80 -3.64
CA ARG A 58 7.88 -3.86 -3.60
C ARG A 58 7.41 -5.04 -2.76
N ILE A 59 6.86 -4.76 -1.58
CA ILE A 59 6.38 -5.81 -0.68
C ILE A 59 5.20 -6.55 -1.31
N LEU A 60 4.26 -5.80 -1.87
CA LEU A 60 3.09 -6.42 -2.51
C LEU A 60 3.48 -7.29 -3.69
N LYS A 61 4.44 -6.86 -4.50
CA LYS A 61 4.93 -7.66 -5.62
C LYS A 61 5.58 -8.96 -5.15
N GLN A 62 6.26 -8.93 -4.01
CA GLN A 62 6.87 -10.13 -3.44
C GLN A 62 5.83 -11.08 -2.88
N GLU A 63 4.85 -10.55 -2.17
CA GLU A 63 3.81 -11.37 -1.54
C GLU A 63 2.74 -11.81 -2.53
N VAL A 64 2.42 -10.95 -3.49
CA VAL A 64 1.38 -11.20 -4.48
C VAL A 64 1.97 -10.98 -5.88
N PRO A 65 2.49 -12.01 -6.52
CA PRO A 65 3.14 -11.85 -7.84
C PRO A 65 2.23 -11.28 -8.93
N GLU A 66 0.91 -11.38 -8.74
CA GLU A 66 -0.06 -10.83 -9.70
C GLU A 66 -0.10 -9.30 -9.69
N VAL A 67 0.42 -8.66 -8.64
CA VAL A 67 0.46 -7.20 -8.55
C VAL A 67 1.50 -6.65 -9.53
N LYS A 68 1.06 -5.74 -10.39
CA LYS A 68 1.92 -5.08 -11.36
C LYS A 68 2.41 -3.72 -10.88
N GLU A 69 1.53 -2.96 -10.25
CA GLU A 69 1.91 -1.67 -9.69
C GLU A 69 0.98 -1.28 -8.55
N VAL A 70 1.43 -0.32 -7.76
CA VAL A 70 0.66 0.26 -6.67
C VAL A 70 0.54 1.76 -6.93
N VAL A 71 -0.66 2.28 -6.82
CA VAL A 71 -0.95 3.69 -7.02
C VAL A 71 -1.50 4.27 -5.74
N ALA A 72 -0.95 5.39 -5.30
CA ALA A 72 -1.48 6.13 -4.17
C ALA A 72 -2.56 7.09 -4.67
N VAL A 73 -3.73 7.04 -4.05
CA VAL A 73 -4.86 7.93 -4.38
C VAL A 73 -5.25 8.74 -3.16
N ASP A 74 -5.91 9.83 -3.40
CA ASP A 74 -6.38 10.70 -2.31
C ASP A 74 -7.72 10.24 -1.74
#